data_34f81f6a4de2f15603a4b34105a476e7
#
_entry.id   34f81f6a4de2f15603a4b34105a476e7
#
_cell.length_a   1.000
_cell.length_b   1.000
_cell.length_c   1.000
_cell.angle_alpha   90.00
_cell.angle_beta   90.00
_cell.angle_gamma   90.00
#
_symmetry.space_group_name_H-M   'P 1'
#
loop_
_entity.id
_entity.type
_entity.pdbx_description
1 polymer ?
#
loop_
_entity_poly.entity_id
_entity_poly.type
_entity_poly.pdbx_seq_one_letter_code
_entity_poly.pdbx_strand_id
1 'polypeptide(L)'
;GNTSDAILEGAHYVDDGGSAGAVVLSKITDSMDLIGGHGFNASALMISPGHYKTILNMADFTTAVANENIYVLDTPVNKTSITGLIGSIYGLKVYVNAWCPPDRYLVWDEAEKPMAYVERRPLTVEEANPGVGIVGSYMSMRYGLKMTKPAAAVVIINA
;
A
#
# COMPACT_ATOMS: atom_id res chain seq x y z
N GLY A 1 -14.39 16.95 -14.70
CA GLY A 1 -13.25 17.75 -14.35
C GLY A 1 -12.44 17.03 -13.31
N ASN A 2 -11.23 16.67 -13.64
CA ASN A 2 -10.36 15.81 -12.86
C ASN A 2 -9.82 16.61 -11.67
N THR A 3 -10.39 16.38 -10.50
CA THR A 3 -9.96 17.02 -9.25
C THR A 3 -8.71 16.37 -8.64
N SER A 4 -8.14 15.39 -9.34
CA SER A 4 -6.95 14.66 -8.88
C SER A 4 -5.65 15.46 -9.03
N ASP A 5 -5.62 16.42 -9.94
CA ASP A 5 -4.36 17.11 -10.27
C ASP A 5 -3.89 18.10 -9.18
N ALA A 6 -4.82 18.67 -8.41
CA ALA A 6 -4.48 19.68 -7.40
C ALA A 6 -3.91 19.11 -6.08
N ILE A 7 -4.14 17.81 -5.82
CA ILE A 7 -3.63 17.15 -4.59
C ILE A 7 -2.25 16.53 -4.86
N LEU A 8 -1.85 16.45 -6.11
CA LEU A 8 -0.74 15.65 -6.58
C LEU A 8 0.40 16.45 -7.22
N GLU A 9 0.48 17.77 -7.00
CA GLU A 9 1.70 18.51 -7.32
C GLU A 9 2.88 17.86 -6.56
N GLY A 10 3.57 16.96 -7.25
CA GLY A 10 4.69 16.19 -6.73
C GLY A 10 4.36 14.76 -6.27
N ALA A 11 3.12 14.33 -6.26
CA ALA A 11 2.78 12.92 -6.06
C ALA A 11 2.64 12.25 -7.43
N HIS A 12 3.42 11.22 -7.64
CA HIS A 12 3.36 10.43 -8.85
C HIS A 12 2.16 9.51 -8.80
N TYR A 13 1.35 9.52 -9.84
CA TYR A 13 0.35 8.51 -10.05
C TYR A 13 0.47 7.92 -11.46
N VAL A 14 0.08 6.69 -11.60
CA VAL A 14 -0.01 5.98 -12.87
C VAL A 14 -1.43 5.48 -13.01
N ASP A 15 -2.10 5.86 -14.10
CA ASP A 15 -3.39 5.29 -14.47
C ASP A 15 -3.13 3.96 -15.19
N ASP A 16 -3.71 2.88 -14.70
CA ASP A 16 -3.57 1.57 -15.34
C ASP A 16 -4.62 1.28 -16.42
N GLY A 17 -5.65 2.13 -16.52
CA GLY A 17 -6.74 1.99 -17.50
C GLY A 17 -7.60 0.75 -17.27
N GLY A 18 -7.48 0.11 -16.11
CA GLY A 18 -8.18 -1.11 -15.76
C GLY A 18 -9.39 -0.88 -14.88
N SER A 19 -10.21 -1.91 -14.71
CA SER A 19 -11.32 -1.90 -13.76
C SER A 19 -10.82 -2.11 -12.31
N ALA A 20 -11.59 -1.66 -11.33
CA ALA A 20 -11.29 -1.88 -9.93
C ALA A 20 -10.97 -3.35 -9.63
N GLY A 21 -9.86 -3.60 -8.94
CA GLY A 21 -9.35 -4.94 -8.65
C GLY A 21 -8.46 -5.56 -9.74
N ALA A 22 -8.30 -4.91 -10.89
CA ALA A 22 -7.31 -5.31 -11.90
C ALA A 22 -5.89 -4.94 -11.42
N VAL A 23 -4.90 -5.67 -11.89
CA VAL A 23 -3.49 -5.35 -11.72
C VAL A 23 -2.82 -5.48 -13.08
N VAL A 24 -2.16 -4.42 -13.50
CA VAL A 24 -1.39 -4.42 -14.75
C VAL A 24 0.09 -4.42 -14.39
N LEU A 25 0.79 -5.52 -14.64
CA LEU A 25 2.19 -5.70 -14.23
C LEU A 25 3.13 -4.66 -14.84
N SER A 26 2.88 -4.23 -16.10
CA SER A 26 3.68 -3.17 -16.72
C SER A 26 3.57 -1.84 -15.97
N LYS A 27 2.45 -1.55 -15.32
CA LYS A 27 2.26 -0.33 -14.54
C LYS A 27 3.05 -0.33 -13.22
N ILE A 28 3.34 -1.52 -12.69
CA ILE A 28 4.26 -1.66 -11.57
C ILE A 28 5.67 -1.26 -12.01
N THR A 29 6.12 -1.74 -13.18
CA THR A 29 7.45 -1.37 -13.71
C THR A 29 7.52 0.10 -14.11
N ASP A 30 6.47 0.67 -14.70
CA ASP A 30 6.37 2.11 -14.98
C ASP A 30 6.50 2.95 -13.68
N SER A 31 5.88 2.48 -12.60
CA SER A 31 5.97 3.14 -11.29
C SER A 31 7.37 3.05 -10.68
N MET A 32 8.05 1.91 -10.88
CA MET A 32 9.44 1.75 -10.44
C MET A 32 10.37 2.70 -11.19
N ASP A 33 10.15 2.87 -12.49
CA ASP A 33 10.92 3.80 -13.33
C ASP A 33 10.70 5.25 -12.89
N LEU A 34 9.46 5.65 -12.61
CA LEU A 34 9.15 6.97 -12.08
C LEU A 34 9.87 7.26 -10.75
N ILE A 35 9.86 6.33 -9.81
CA ILE A 35 10.56 6.45 -8.52
C ILE A 35 12.07 6.52 -8.77
N GLY A 36 12.59 5.66 -9.66
CA GLY A 36 13.99 5.62 -10.05
C GLY A 36 14.47 6.92 -10.70
N GLY A 37 13.65 7.55 -11.54
CA GLY A 37 13.92 8.84 -12.16
C GLY A 37 14.15 10.00 -11.18
N HIS A 38 13.65 9.87 -9.95
CA HIS A 38 13.91 10.80 -8.85
C HIS A 38 15.05 10.38 -7.92
N GLY A 39 15.78 9.33 -8.25
CA GLY A 39 16.92 8.85 -7.47
C GLY A 39 16.54 8.01 -6.25
N PHE A 40 15.29 7.55 -6.16
CA PHE A 40 14.81 6.63 -5.14
C PHE A 40 14.77 5.19 -5.67
N ASN A 41 14.68 4.21 -4.78
CA ASN A 41 14.64 2.80 -5.15
C ASN A 41 13.34 2.15 -4.65
N ALA A 42 12.41 1.92 -5.56
CA ALA A 42 11.19 1.22 -5.22
C ALA A 42 11.50 -0.15 -4.62
N SER A 43 10.95 -0.44 -3.46
CA SER A 43 11.23 -1.68 -2.72
C SER A 43 10.00 -2.37 -2.16
N ALA A 44 8.85 -1.71 -2.14
CA ALA A 44 7.63 -2.22 -1.56
C ALA A 44 6.40 -1.90 -2.42
N LEU A 45 5.44 -2.82 -2.40
CA LEU A 45 4.15 -2.75 -3.09
C LEU A 45 3.05 -3.10 -2.10
N MET A 46 2.04 -2.24 -1.95
CA MET A 46 0.85 -2.51 -1.15
C MET A 46 -0.36 -2.68 -2.05
N ILE A 47 -1.07 -3.78 -1.85
CA ILE A 47 -2.24 -4.18 -2.63
C ILE A 47 -3.41 -4.58 -1.72
N SER A 48 -4.62 -4.55 -2.28
CA SER A 48 -5.80 -5.11 -1.61
C SER A 48 -5.86 -6.64 -1.78
N PRO A 49 -6.65 -7.35 -0.96
CA PRO A 49 -6.88 -8.79 -1.16
C PRO A 49 -7.47 -9.14 -2.54
N GLY A 50 -8.26 -8.22 -3.13
CA GLY A 50 -8.81 -8.36 -4.49
C GLY A 50 -7.71 -8.36 -5.55
N HIS A 51 -6.80 -7.41 -5.48
CA HIS A 51 -5.62 -7.35 -6.35
C HIS A 51 -4.74 -8.60 -6.20
N TYR A 52 -4.55 -9.08 -4.97
CA TYR A 52 -3.78 -10.30 -4.72
C TYR A 52 -4.39 -11.51 -5.41
N LYS A 53 -5.73 -11.69 -5.31
CA LYS A 53 -6.44 -12.75 -6.04
C LYS A 53 -6.23 -12.63 -7.54
N THR A 54 -6.27 -11.43 -8.08
CA THR A 54 -6.05 -11.19 -9.52
C THR A 54 -4.64 -11.60 -9.93
N ILE A 55 -3.63 -11.22 -9.15
CA ILE A 55 -2.24 -11.59 -9.40
C ILE A 55 -2.06 -13.12 -9.41
N LEU A 56 -2.62 -13.82 -8.43
CA LEU A 56 -2.54 -15.28 -8.36
C LEU A 56 -3.15 -16.00 -9.57
N ASN A 57 -4.15 -15.37 -10.21
CA ASN A 57 -4.84 -15.94 -11.37
C ASN A 57 -4.21 -15.50 -12.71
N MET A 58 -3.18 -14.67 -12.71
CA MET A 58 -2.49 -14.28 -13.94
C MET A 58 -1.70 -15.47 -14.51
N ALA A 59 -1.78 -15.62 -15.83
CA ALA A 59 -1.09 -16.71 -16.55
C ALA A 59 0.43 -16.69 -16.30
N ASP A 60 1.01 -15.50 -16.18
CA ASP A 60 2.43 -15.32 -15.91
C ASP A 60 2.86 -15.88 -14.55
N PHE A 61 1.96 -15.87 -13.56
CA PHE A 61 2.20 -16.48 -12.25
C PHE A 61 2.03 -18.00 -12.27
N THR A 62 1.05 -18.50 -13.00
CA THR A 62 0.81 -19.94 -13.12
C THR A 62 1.85 -20.62 -14.00
N THR A 63 2.41 -19.89 -14.97
CA THR A 63 3.47 -20.40 -15.88
C THR A 63 4.87 -20.20 -15.30
N ALA A 64 5.07 -19.26 -14.39
CA ALA A 64 6.37 -18.93 -13.78
C ALA A 64 6.92 -20.03 -12.86
N VAL A 65 6.13 -21.03 -12.50
CA VAL A 65 6.64 -22.28 -11.89
C VAL A 65 7.64 -22.99 -12.82
N ALA A 66 7.65 -22.65 -14.10
CA ALA A 66 8.60 -23.18 -15.09
C ALA A 66 9.83 -22.29 -15.34
N ASN A 67 9.80 -21.02 -14.92
CA ASN A 67 10.88 -20.04 -15.09
C ASN A 67 11.29 -19.44 -13.74
N GLU A 68 12.27 -20.02 -13.11
CA GLU A 68 12.71 -19.86 -11.71
C GLU A 68 13.11 -18.44 -11.25
N ASN A 69 12.95 -17.36 -12.03
CA ASN A 69 13.66 -16.11 -11.71
C ASN A 69 12.83 -14.82 -11.63
N ILE A 70 11.52 -14.84 -11.84
CA ILE A 70 10.78 -13.57 -11.93
C ILE A 70 9.81 -13.33 -10.77
N TYR A 71 9.25 -14.38 -10.17
CA TYR A 71 8.23 -14.25 -9.13
C TYR A 71 8.47 -15.26 -8.02
N VAL A 72 9.07 -14.82 -6.93
CA VAL A 72 9.08 -15.61 -5.70
C VAL A 72 7.95 -15.10 -4.82
N LEU A 73 6.75 -15.63 -5.05
CA LEU A 73 5.78 -15.69 -3.98
C LEU A 73 6.30 -16.74 -3.01
N ASP A 74 6.93 -16.27 -1.95
CA ASP A 74 7.26 -17.11 -0.82
C ASP A 74 5.93 -17.54 -0.21
N THR A 75 5.40 -18.67 -0.68
CA THR A 75 4.24 -19.32 -0.09
C THR A 75 4.70 -20.05 1.16
N PRO A 76 4.61 -19.41 2.32
CA PRO A 76 4.75 -20.19 3.54
C PRO A 76 3.54 -21.10 3.61
N VAL A 77 3.78 -22.38 3.60
CA VAL A 77 2.84 -23.50 3.63
C VAL A 77 1.81 -23.41 4.76
N ASN A 78 1.83 -22.36 5.59
CA ASN A 78 1.02 -22.21 6.79
C ASN A 78 0.51 -20.77 7.06
N LYS A 79 0.42 -19.88 6.08
CA LYS A 79 -0.20 -18.56 6.36
C LYS A 79 -1.71 -18.60 6.14
N THR A 80 -2.43 -18.75 7.22
CA THR A 80 -3.89 -18.53 7.32
C THR A 80 -4.30 -17.06 7.20
N SER A 81 -3.35 -16.14 7.11
CA SER A 81 -3.62 -14.70 7.02
C SER A 81 -3.30 -14.17 5.63
N ILE A 82 -4.31 -13.61 4.98
CA ILE A 82 -4.20 -12.91 3.68
C ILE A 82 -3.67 -11.47 3.90
N THR A 83 -3.18 -11.15 5.07
CA THR A 83 -2.69 -9.80 5.42
C THR A 83 -1.22 -9.84 5.80
N GLY A 84 -0.45 -8.85 5.37
CA GLY A 84 0.97 -8.69 5.67
C GLY A 84 1.86 -8.95 4.46
N LEU A 85 3.14 -9.21 4.72
CA LEU A 85 4.12 -9.55 3.68
C LEU A 85 3.84 -10.94 3.13
N ILE A 86 3.60 -11.05 1.82
CA ILE A 86 3.22 -12.31 1.17
C ILE A 86 4.34 -12.84 0.27
N GLY A 87 5.17 -11.96 -0.29
CA GLY A 87 6.23 -12.37 -1.19
C GLY A 87 6.87 -11.19 -1.91
N SER A 88 7.45 -11.43 -3.06
CA SER A 88 8.04 -10.36 -3.89
C SER A 88 7.60 -10.47 -5.35
N ILE A 89 7.47 -9.32 -6.01
CA ILE A 89 7.21 -9.17 -7.44
C ILE A 89 8.20 -8.15 -7.98
N TYR A 90 8.96 -8.50 -9.02
CA TYR A 90 10.02 -7.63 -9.57
C TYR A 90 11.00 -7.10 -8.50
N GLY A 91 11.24 -7.88 -7.44
CA GLY A 91 12.08 -7.45 -6.32
C GLY A 91 11.38 -6.56 -5.29
N LEU A 92 10.14 -6.13 -5.54
CA LEU A 92 9.32 -5.40 -4.58
C LEU A 92 8.71 -6.35 -3.55
N LYS A 93 8.81 -6.03 -2.28
CA LYS A 93 8.10 -6.73 -1.21
C LYS A 93 6.59 -6.47 -1.33
N VAL A 94 5.79 -7.51 -1.42
CA VAL A 94 4.33 -7.40 -1.57
C VAL A 94 3.64 -7.47 -0.21
N TYR A 95 2.99 -6.37 0.15
CA TYR A 95 2.14 -6.28 1.34
C TYR A 95 0.67 -6.30 0.93
N VAL A 96 -0.10 -7.20 1.52
CA VAL A 96 -1.55 -7.21 1.37
C VAL A 96 -2.21 -6.58 2.58
N ASN A 97 -3.06 -5.60 2.34
CA ASN A 97 -3.77 -4.89 3.38
C ASN A 97 -5.26 -4.79 3.04
N ALA A 98 -6.11 -5.26 3.94
CA ALA A 98 -7.57 -5.22 3.78
C ALA A 98 -8.14 -3.78 3.72
N TRP A 99 -7.41 -2.80 4.25
CA TRP A 99 -7.77 -1.38 4.19
C TRP A 99 -7.30 -0.67 2.92
N CYS A 100 -6.51 -1.35 2.07
CA CYS A 100 -6.13 -0.80 0.78
C CYS A 100 -7.38 -0.75 -0.12
N PRO A 101 -7.72 0.41 -0.71
CA PRO A 101 -8.86 0.53 -1.61
C PRO A 101 -8.73 -0.42 -2.81
N PRO A 102 -9.86 -0.96 -3.31
CA PRO A 102 -9.83 -1.90 -4.43
C PRO A 102 -9.55 -1.24 -5.79
N ASP A 103 -9.60 0.09 -5.84
CA ASP A 103 -9.38 0.92 -7.03
C ASP A 103 -7.97 1.46 -7.15
N ARG A 104 -7.08 1.13 -6.20
CA ARG A 104 -5.71 1.62 -6.21
C ARG A 104 -4.75 0.73 -5.45
N TYR A 105 -3.47 0.83 -5.81
CA TYR A 105 -2.37 0.18 -5.12
C TYR A 105 -1.15 1.10 -5.10
N LEU A 106 -0.23 0.87 -4.18
CA LEU A 106 0.85 1.79 -3.86
C LEU A 106 2.20 1.11 -4.02
N VAL A 107 3.11 1.77 -4.74
CA VAL A 107 4.53 1.41 -4.81
C VAL A 107 5.33 2.49 -4.11
N TRP A 108 6.31 2.10 -3.26
CA TRP A 108 7.14 3.08 -2.57
C TRP A 108 8.53 2.55 -2.24
N ASP A 109 9.41 3.48 -1.90
CA ASP A 109 10.70 3.18 -1.30
C ASP A 109 10.55 3.06 0.23
N GLU A 110 10.75 1.84 0.75
CA GLU A 110 10.61 1.55 2.17
C GLU A 110 11.73 2.20 2.99
N ALA A 111 12.94 2.32 2.42
CA ALA A 111 14.09 2.91 3.11
C ALA A 111 13.89 4.41 3.38
N GLU A 112 13.30 5.12 2.44
CA GLU A 112 13.10 6.56 2.50
C GLU A 112 11.91 7.01 3.34
N LYS A 113 11.03 6.07 3.75
CA LYS A 113 9.88 6.35 4.62
C LYS A 113 9.08 7.57 4.13
N PRO A 114 8.44 7.49 2.95
CA PRO A 114 7.80 8.65 2.31
C PRO A 114 6.66 9.27 3.12
N MET A 115 6.14 8.57 4.12
CA MET A 115 5.11 9.05 5.03
C MET A 115 5.62 9.14 6.46
N ALA A 116 5.26 10.22 7.14
CA ALA A 116 5.51 10.42 8.56
C ALA A 116 4.19 10.36 9.35
N TYR A 117 4.20 9.56 10.40
CA TYR A 117 3.20 9.59 11.45
C TYR A 117 3.74 10.43 12.61
N VAL A 118 3.01 11.46 12.98
CA VAL A 118 3.39 12.33 14.09
C VAL A 118 2.30 12.24 15.15
N GLU A 119 2.67 11.79 16.33
CA GLU A 119 1.80 11.75 17.47
C GLU A 119 2.04 13.00 18.33
N ARG A 120 1.03 13.85 18.43
CA ARG A 120 1.08 15.05 19.24
C ARG A 120 0.64 14.78 20.69
N ARG A 121 -0.33 13.89 20.86
CA ARG A 121 -0.83 13.44 22.16
C ARG A 121 -1.03 11.94 22.09
N PRO A 122 -0.35 11.16 22.95
CA PRO A 122 -0.55 9.72 23.02
C PRO A 122 -1.98 9.38 23.43
N LEU A 123 -2.36 8.15 23.23
CA LEU A 123 -3.65 7.66 23.69
C LEU A 123 -3.72 7.82 25.23
N THR A 124 -4.59 8.70 25.67
CA THR A 124 -4.91 8.88 27.09
C THR A 124 -6.31 8.36 27.37
N VAL A 125 -6.42 7.62 28.44
CA VAL A 125 -7.69 7.15 28.99
C VAL A 125 -7.92 7.89 30.29
N GLU A 126 -9.00 8.65 30.37
CA GLU A 126 -9.40 9.40 31.57
C GLU A 126 -10.72 8.80 32.07
N GLU A 127 -10.78 8.50 33.34
CA GLU A 127 -12.02 8.07 33.96
C GLU A 127 -12.99 9.25 34.06
N ALA A 128 -14.16 9.10 33.50
CA ALA A 128 -15.23 10.06 33.64
C ALA A 128 -16.25 9.49 34.63
N ASN A 129 -16.53 10.24 35.66
CA ASN A 129 -17.55 9.93 36.63
C ASN A 129 -18.72 10.92 36.48
N PRO A 130 -19.62 10.75 35.50
CA PRO A 130 -20.68 11.73 35.21
C PRO A 130 -21.84 11.70 36.22
N GLY A 131 -21.79 10.90 37.24
CA GLY A 131 -22.82 10.83 38.29
C GLY A 131 -22.95 9.48 38.99
N VAL A 132 -23.82 9.42 39.94
CA VAL A 132 -24.04 8.22 40.78
C VAL A 132 -24.46 7.04 39.91
N GLY A 133 -23.64 5.99 39.90
CA GLY A 133 -23.95 4.74 39.21
C GLY A 133 -23.55 4.65 37.73
N ILE A 134 -22.91 5.68 37.17
CA ILE A 134 -22.44 5.66 35.79
C ILE A 134 -20.91 5.76 35.82
N VAL A 135 -20.23 4.71 35.34
CA VAL A 135 -18.79 4.72 35.12
C VAL A 135 -18.53 4.84 33.61
N GLY A 136 -17.81 5.84 33.22
CA GLY A 136 -17.42 6.08 31.84
C GLY A 136 -15.92 6.32 31.72
N SER A 137 -15.38 6.15 30.52
CA SER A 137 -14.00 6.51 30.21
C SER A 137 -13.95 7.33 28.93
N TYR A 138 -13.12 8.37 28.90
CA TYR A 138 -12.79 9.12 27.72
C TYR A 138 -11.43 8.64 27.17
N MET A 139 -11.42 8.27 25.90
CA MET A 139 -10.20 7.96 25.18
C MET A 139 -9.92 9.12 24.21
N SER A 140 -8.75 9.68 24.30
CA SER A 140 -8.34 10.72 23.38
C SER A 140 -6.91 10.49 22.88
N MET A 141 -6.73 10.65 21.56
CA MET A 141 -5.45 10.60 20.89
C MET A 141 -5.40 11.73 19.86
N ARG A 142 -4.25 12.32 19.67
CA ARG A 142 -4.07 13.34 18.63
C ARG A 142 -2.85 13.00 17.79
N TYR A 143 -3.07 12.70 16.52
CA TYR A 143 -2.03 12.36 15.58
C TYR A 143 -2.22 13.09 14.25
N GLY A 144 -1.17 13.14 13.45
CA GLY A 144 -1.18 13.65 12.09
C GLY A 144 -0.38 12.71 11.18
N LEU A 145 -0.83 12.61 9.93
CA LEU A 145 -0.12 11.92 8.87
C LEU A 145 0.32 12.96 7.84
N LYS A 146 1.55 12.87 7.38
CA LYS A 146 2.06 13.76 6.34
C LYS A 146 2.95 12.96 5.39
N MET A 147 2.76 13.18 4.09
CA MET A 147 3.72 12.75 3.09
C MET A 147 4.93 13.69 3.12
N THR A 148 6.10 13.15 3.39
CA THR A 148 7.36 13.92 3.53
C THR A 148 8.19 13.90 2.27
N LYS A 149 8.13 12.78 1.52
CA LYS A 149 8.88 12.55 0.29
C LYS A 149 7.94 11.99 -0.79
N PRO A 150 7.10 12.83 -1.42
CA PRO A 150 6.13 12.36 -2.40
C PRO A 150 6.77 11.65 -3.60
N ALA A 151 7.96 12.07 -4.01
CA ALA A 151 8.69 11.46 -5.12
C ALA A 151 9.18 10.02 -4.87
N ALA A 152 9.19 9.57 -3.61
CA ALA A 152 9.56 8.21 -3.22
C ALA A 152 8.35 7.24 -3.17
N ALA A 153 7.17 7.68 -3.63
CA ALA A 153 5.96 6.86 -3.67
C ALA A 153 5.13 7.16 -4.91
N VAL A 154 4.52 6.13 -5.48
CA VAL A 154 3.62 6.22 -6.63
C VAL A 154 2.34 5.48 -6.31
N VAL A 155 1.19 6.13 -6.55
CA VAL A 155 -0.13 5.50 -6.47
C VAL A 155 -0.54 5.09 -7.88
N ILE A 156 -0.89 3.83 -8.06
CA ILE A 156 -1.47 3.32 -9.29
C ILE A 156 -2.99 3.30 -9.08
N ILE A 157 -3.71 3.92 -10.00
CA ILE A 157 -5.16 4.07 -9.93
C ILE A 157 -5.79 3.26 -11.06
N ASN A 158 -6.74 2.42 -10.69
CA ASN A 158 -7.61 1.69 -11.62
C ASN A 158 -8.85 2.55 -11.85
N ALA A 159 -8.92 3.20 -13.00
CA ALA A 159 -10.03 4.11 -13.35
C ALA A 159 -11.23 3.37 -13.95
#